data_4fb5345777261878cb606f472d258fe0
#
_entry.id   4fb5345777261878cb606f472d258fe0
#
_cell.length_a   1.000
_cell.length_b   1.000
_cell.length_c   1.000
_cell.angle_alpha   90.00
_cell.angle_beta   90.00
_cell.angle_gamma   90.00
#
_symmetry.space_group_name_H-M   'P 1'
#
loop_
_entity.id
_entity.type
_entity.pdbx_description
1 polymer ?
#
loop_
_entity_poly.entity_id
_entity_poly.type
_entity_poly.pdbx_seq_one_letter_code
_entity_poly.pdbx_strand_id
1 'polypeptide(L)'
;MTKAKKTGAVFLATMLLISLLWCYWEWPMSMASLLPEENWVRAELCWGSGISSYHVPEFENTELDKLLSQMDAVKLNRAEPRNYLDDNYFQIILYKGESYPTMIYVGDAGNVQIARELDFDHWKCYEGGADFYRWLESYSQTLSAVYDLQPFK
;
A
#
# COMPACT_ATOMS: atom_id res chain seq x y z
N MET A 1 -27.18 38.50 -20.02
CA MET A 1 -25.80 38.02 -20.16
C MET A 1 -25.52 37.72 -21.63
N THR A 2 -24.53 38.33 -22.25
CA THR A 2 -24.16 38.11 -23.64
C THR A 2 -23.60 36.70 -23.85
N LYS A 3 -23.79 36.10 -25.03
CA LYS A 3 -23.26 34.73 -25.36
C LYS A 3 -21.77 34.58 -24.99
N ALA A 4 -20.96 35.61 -25.25
CA ALA A 4 -19.53 35.60 -24.91
C ALA A 4 -19.21 35.44 -23.41
N LYS A 5 -20.04 36.06 -22.53
CA LYS A 5 -19.87 35.90 -21.07
C LYS A 5 -20.21 34.48 -20.60
N LYS A 6 -21.22 33.83 -21.24
CA LYS A 6 -21.58 32.44 -20.92
C LYS A 6 -20.47 31.47 -21.36
N THR A 7 -19.89 31.66 -22.55
CA THR A 7 -18.80 30.82 -23.07
C THR A 7 -17.54 30.95 -22.21
N GLY A 8 -17.17 32.16 -21.77
CA GLY A 8 -16.03 32.38 -20.87
C GLY A 8 -16.23 31.74 -19.52
N ALA A 9 -17.43 31.82 -18.94
CA ALA A 9 -17.73 31.17 -17.64
C ALA A 9 -17.65 29.63 -17.72
N VAL A 10 -18.14 29.02 -18.81
CA VAL A 10 -18.05 27.57 -19.04
C VAL A 10 -16.59 27.15 -19.18
N PHE A 11 -15.79 27.87 -19.98
CA PHE A 11 -14.36 27.55 -20.12
C PHE A 11 -13.60 27.60 -18.79
N LEU A 12 -13.84 28.64 -17.98
CA LEU A 12 -13.22 28.81 -16.68
C LEU A 12 -13.61 27.70 -15.71
N ALA A 13 -14.89 27.31 -15.71
CA ALA A 13 -15.37 26.19 -14.90
C ALA A 13 -14.75 24.85 -15.32
N THR A 14 -14.57 24.61 -16.63
CA THR A 14 -13.94 23.40 -17.15
C THR A 14 -12.46 23.35 -16.76
N MET A 15 -11.73 24.47 -16.88
CA MET A 15 -10.32 24.54 -16.47
C MET A 15 -10.14 24.31 -14.97
N LEU A 16 -11.02 24.88 -14.13
CA LEU A 16 -11.05 24.62 -12.70
C LEU A 16 -11.31 23.14 -12.38
N LEU A 17 -12.26 22.53 -13.06
CA LEU A 17 -12.56 21.11 -12.87
C LEU A 17 -11.36 20.22 -13.23
N ILE A 18 -10.70 20.50 -14.36
CA ILE A 18 -9.50 19.77 -14.79
C ILE A 18 -8.38 19.95 -13.76
N SER A 19 -8.16 21.17 -13.26
CA SER A 19 -7.14 21.44 -12.24
C SER A 19 -7.43 20.70 -10.93
N LEU A 20 -8.69 20.66 -10.50
CA LEU A 20 -9.10 19.92 -9.30
C LEU A 20 -8.92 18.41 -9.46
N LEU A 21 -9.25 17.86 -10.65
CA LEU A 21 -9.04 16.45 -10.96
C LEU A 21 -7.54 16.11 -10.98
N TRP A 22 -6.73 16.99 -11.55
CA TRP A 22 -5.27 16.84 -11.55
C TRP A 22 -4.71 16.86 -10.13
N CYS A 23 -5.07 17.87 -9.32
CA CYS A 23 -4.65 17.94 -7.91
C CYS A 23 -5.11 16.70 -7.12
N TYR A 24 -6.32 16.22 -7.36
CA TYR A 24 -6.83 15.01 -6.70
C TYR A 24 -6.01 13.77 -7.08
N TRP A 25 -5.56 13.65 -8.34
CA TRP A 25 -4.73 12.55 -8.80
C TRP A 25 -3.32 12.59 -8.19
N GLU A 26 -2.72 13.76 -8.14
CA GLU A 26 -1.36 14.01 -7.63
C GLU A 26 -1.27 14.08 -6.09
N TRP A 27 -2.44 14.11 -5.40
CA TRP A 27 -2.44 14.28 -3.95
C TRP A 27 -1.96 13.01 -3.25
N PRO A 28 -0.83 13.06 -2.49
CA PRO A 28 -0.34 11.91 -1.75
C PRO A 28 -1.32 11.52 -0.64
N MET A 29 -1.57 10.22 -0.52
CA MET A 29 -2.47 9.64 0.48
C MET A 29 -1.67 8.86 1.51
N SER A 30 -2.09 8.89 2.78
CA SER A 30 -1.55 7.95 3.77
C SER A 30 -1.90 6.52 3.37
N MET A 31 -0.94 5.59 3.49
CA MET A 31 -1.21 4.17 3.22
C MET A 31 -2.35 3.67 4.10
N ALA A 32 -2.40 4.06 5.37
CA ALA A 32 -3.49 3.69 6.28
C ALA A 32 -4.86 4.15 5.77
N SER A 33 -4.94 5.35 5.15
CA SER A 33 -6.21 5.86 4.59
C SER A 33 -6.72 5.08 3.37
N LEU A 34 -5.87 4.26 2.76
CA LEU A 34 -6.23 3.39 1.63
C LEU A 34 -6.80 2.05 2.09
N LEU A 35 -6.59 1.71 3.35
CA LEU A 35 -7.14 0.52 3.97
C LEU A 35 -8.57 0.81 4.45
N PRO A 36 -9.44 -0.21 4.54
CA PRO A 36 -10.73 -0.03 5.19
C PRO A 36 -10.54 0.39 6.66
N GLU A 37 -11.42 1.27 7.17
CA GLU A 37 -11.49 1.62 8.59
C GLU A 37 -11.93 0.40 9.39
N GLU A 38 -10.99 -0.41 9.80
CA GLU A 38 -11.26 -1.70 10.44
C GLU A 38 -10.33 -1.93 11.63
N ASN A 39 -10.83 -2.67 12.61
CA ASN A 39 -10.02 -3.14 13.72
C ASN A 39 -9.24 -4.37 13.28
N TRP A 40 -8.01 -4.18 12.87
CA TRP A 40 -7.09 -5.26 12.56
C TRP A 40 -6.72 -5.98 13.85
N VAL A 41 -6.75 -7.30 13.83
CA VAL A 41 -6.48 -8.13 15.02
C VAL A 41 -5.15 -8.85 14.94
N ARG A 42 -4.66 -9.12 13.72
CA ARG A 42 -3.40 -9.82 13.48
C ARG A 42 -2.84 -9.49 12.11
N ALA A 43 -1.54 -9.71 11.94
CA ALA A 43 -0.88 -9.59 10.64
C ALA A 43 0.12 -10.72 10.44
N GLU A 44 0.39 -10.99 9.17
CA GLU A 44 1.51 -11.82 8.73
C GLU A 44 2.41 -10.97 7.85
N LEU A 45 3.72 -11.24 7.90
CA LEU A 45 4.72 -10.61 7.05
C LEU A 45 5.49 -11.70 6.32
N CYS A 46 5.41 -11.67 4.99
CA CYS A 46 6.21 -12.49 4.12
C CYS A 46 7.17 -11.60 3.34
N TRP A 47 8.38 -12.07 3.11
CA TRP A 47 9.31 -11.39 2.21
C TRP A 47 10.08 -12.41 1.39
N GLY A 48 10.51 -12.01 0.22
CA GLY A 48 11.22 -12.87 -0.69
C GLY A 48 12.24 -12.11 -1.53
N SER A 49 13.26 -12.84 -1.94
CA SER A 49 14.25 -12.39 -2.91
C SER A 49 14.58 -13.55 -3.83
N GLY A 50 14.30 -13.41 -5.11
CA GLY A 50 14.47 -14.47 -6.09
C GLY A 50 13.65 -15.72 -5.74
N ILE A 51 14.33 -16.84 -5.48
CA ILE A 51 13.71 -18.13 -5.16
C ILE A 51 13.54 -18.39 -3.65
N SER A 52 14.06 -17.50 -2.82
CA SER A 52 14.00 -17.64 -1.36
C SER A 52 12.88 -16.76 -0.80
N SER A 53 12.03 -17.32 0.01
CA SER A 53 11.01 -16.58 0.73
C SER A 53 11.07 -16.88 2.22
N TYR A 54 10.71 -15.87 3.02
CA TYR A 54 10.66 -15.95 4.47
C TYR A 54 9.24 -15.58 4.91
N HIS A 55 8.76 -16.25 5.91
CA HIS A 55 7.44 -15.99 6.47
C HIS A 55 7.56 -15.81 7.98
N VAL A 56 7.04 -14.71 8.49
CA VAL A 56 6.87 -14.50 9.94
C VAL A 56 5.50 -15.00 10.31
N PRO A 57 5.38 -15.88 11.33
CA PRO A 57 4.09 -16.26 11.87
C PRO A 57 3.24 -15.04 12.25
N GLU A 58 1.99 -15.26 12.43
CA GLU A 58 1.04 -14.24 12.87
C GLU A 58 1.57 -13.46 14.07
N PHE A 59 1.51 -12.15 14.01
CA PHE A 59 1.83 -11.27 15.12
C PHE A 59 0.68 -10.32 15.40
N GLU A 60 0.53 -10.00 16.68
CA GLU A 60 -0.59 -9.25 17.23
C GLU A 60 -0.07 -8.13 18.15
N ASN A 61 -1.01 -7.33 18.68
CA ASN A 61 -0.74 -6.34 19.71
C ASN A 61 0.39 -5.36 19.34
N THR A 62 1.44 -5.28 20.15
CA THR A 62 2.50 -4.27 20.02
C THR A 62 3.19 -4.28 18.65
N GLU A 63 3.43 -5.45 18.04
CA GLU A 63 4.07 -5.53 16.74
C GLU A 63 3.09 -5.13 15.63
N LEU A 64 1.82 -5.47 15.76
CA LEU A 64 0.78 -5.01 14.85
C LEU A 64 0.62 -3.48 14.92
N ASP A 65 0.55 -2.91 16.11
CA ASP A 65 0.44 -1.46 16.32
C ASP A 65 1.63 -0.71 15.73
N LYS A 66 2.83 -1.27 15.86
CA LYS A 66 4.04 -0.71 15.29
C LYS A 66 4.00 -0.70 13.75
N LEU A 67 3.57 -1.81 13.14
CA LEU A 67 3.39 -1.90 11.69
C LEU A 67 2.36 -0.88 11.20
N LEU A 68 1.18 -0.82 11.81
CA LEU A 68 0.11 0.10 11.45
C LEU A 68 0.53 1.57 11.60
N SER A 69 1.26 1.90 12.66
CA SER A 69 1.82 3.24 12.86
C SER A 69 2.80 3.65 11.75
N GLN A 70 3.63 2.72 11.29
CA GLN A 70 4.54 2.98 10.16
C GLN A 70 3.76 3.15 8.85
N MET A 71 2.73 2.34 8.61
CA MET A 71 1.87 2.47 7.43
C MET A 71 1.13 3.81 7.39
N ASP A 72 0.75 4.37 8.53
CA ASP A 72 0.12 5.70 8.60
C ASP A 72 1.09 6.82 8.20
N ALA A 73 2.37 6.66 8.50
CA ALA A 73 3.40 7.63 8.14
C ALA A 73 3.73 7.63 6.62
N VAL A 74 3.45 6.53 5.92
CA VAL A 74 3.77 6.38 4.48
C VAL A 74 2.82 7.21 3.64
N LYS A 75 3.39 8.00 2.72
CA LYS A 75 2.64 8.77 1.72
C LYS A 75 2.81 8.14 0.34
N LEU A 76 1.70 7.81 -0.28
CA LEU A 76 1.63 7.14 -1.56
C LEU A 76 0.91 8.00 -2.59
N ASN A 77 1.39 7.97 -3.82
CA ASN A 77 0.71 8.52 -4.99
C ASN A 77 0.04 7.38 -5.77
N ARG A 78 -1.05 7.68 -6.48
CA ARG A 78 -1.65 6.72 -7.39
C ARG A 78 -0.69 6.39 -8.53
N ALA A 79 -0.64 5.13 -8.90
CA ALA A 79 0.13 4.66 -10.04
C ALA A 79 -0.77 3.89 -11.02
N GLU A 80 -0.28 3.74 -12.24
CA GLU A 80 -0.95 2.88 -13.22
C GLU A 80 -0.94 1.42 -12.75
N PRO A 81 -2.02 0.67 -13.03
CA PRO A 81 -2.06 -0.75 -12.71
C PRO A 81 -0.90 -1.50 -13.37
N ARG A 82 -0.22 -2.32 -12.58
CA ARG A 82 0.87 -3.18 -13.02
C ARG A 82 0.52 -4.63 -12.69
N ASN A 83 0.77 -5.53 -13.62
CA ASN A 83 0.47 -6.95 -13.46
C ASN A 83 1.69 -7.77 -12.99
N TYR A 84 2.72 -7.11 -12.48
CA TYR A 84 3.93 -7.77 -11.99
C TYR A 84 4.36 -7.20 -10.66
N LEU A 85 4.93 -8.08 -9.84
CA LEU A 85 5.62 -7.73 -8.61
C LEU A 85 7.09 -7.46 -8.93
N ASP A 86 7.73 -6.62 -8.13
CA ASP A 86 9.17 -6.44 -8.17
C ASP A 86 9.88 -7.75 -7.76
N ASP A 87 11.14 -7.93 -8.16
CA ASP A 87 11.91 -9.15 -7.86
C ASP A 87 12.09 -9.37 -6.36
N ASN A 88 12.15 -8.26 -5.61
CA ASN A 88 12.18 -8.26 -4.16
C ASN A 88 10.94 -7.54 -3.63
N TYR A 89 10.21 -8.17 -2.74
CA TYR A 89 9.00 -7.60 -2.18
C TYR A 89 8.74 -8.07 -0.77
N PHE A 90 7.97 -7.26 -0.05
CA PHE A 90 7.28 -7.66 1.17
C PHE A 90 5.80 -7.83 0.88
N GLN A 91 5.21 -8.88 1.42
CA GLN A 91 3.77 -9.08 1.46
C GLN A 91 3.30 -8.97 2.91
N ILE A 92 2.42 -8.03 3.16
CA ILE A 92 1.74 -7.86 4.44
C ILE A 92 0.32 -8.36 4.28
N ILE A 93 -0.11 -9.26 5.15
CA ILE A 93 -1.46 -9.82 5.17
C ILE A 93 -2.11 -9.37 6.47
N LEU A 94 -3.14 -8.53 6.37
CA LEU A 94 -3.88 -8.00 7.52
C LEU A 94 -5.21 -8.73 7.67
N TYR A 95 -5.49 -9.18 8.87
CA TYR A 95 -6.70 -9.94 9.20
C TYR A 95 -7.63 -9.16 10.14
N LYS A 96 -8.93 -9.25 9.84
CA LYS A 96 -10.02 -8.76 10.67
C LYS A 96 -10.90 -9.93 11.08
N GLY A 97 -10.62 -10.51 12.23
CA GLY A 97 -11.34 -11.71 12.68
C GLY A 97 -11.25 -12.84 11.64
N GLU A 98 -12.40 -13.42 11.30
CA GLU A 98 -12.51 -14.50 10.31
C GLU A 98 -12.79 -14.02 8.88
N SER A 99 -12.79 -12.71 8.63
CA SER A 99 -13.03 -12.13 7.31
C SER A 99 -11.85 -12.37 6.36
N TYR A 100 -12.10 -12.19 5.05
CA TYR A 100 -11.03 -12.23 4.05
C TYR A 100 -9.95 -11.17 4.35
N PRO A 101 -8.67 -11.55 4.23
CA PRO A 101 -7.58 -10.65 4.53
C PRO A 101 -7.42 -9.54 3.49
N THR A 102 -6.82 -8.43 3.90
CA THR A 102 -6.28 -7.44 2.99
C THR A 102 -4.81 -7.74 2.75
N MET A 103 -4.40 -7.80 1.49
CA MET A 103 -3.02 -8.04 1.11
C MET A 103 -2.39 -6.77 0.58
N ILE A 104 -1.16 -6.51 1.02
CA ILE A 104 -0.37 -5.35 0.61
C ILE A 104 0.98 -5.88 0.16
N TYR A 105 1.37 -5.55 -1.07
CA TYR A 105 2.71 -5.82 -1.59
C TYR A 105 3.49 -4.53 -1.67
N VAL A 106 4.73 -4.57 -1.22
CA VAL A 106 5.66 -3.44 -1.24
C VAL A 106 6.93 -3.90 -1.91
N GLY A 107 7.20 -3.40 -3.10
CA GLY A 107 8.38 -3.73 -3.89
C GLY A 107 9.59 -2.85 -3.57
N ASP A 108 10.78 -3.33 -3.89
CA ASP A 108 12.06 -2.65 -3.67
C ASP A 108 12.17 -1.32 -4.45
N ALA A 109 11.54 -1.22 -5.62
CA ALA A 109 11.41 0.02 -6.37
C ALA A 109 10.41 1.03 -5.75
N GLY A 110 9.74 0.68 -4.65
CA GLY A 110 8.75 1.52 -3.97
C GLY A 110 7.34 1.42 -4.54
N ASN A 111 7.07 0.43 -5.38
CA ASN A 111 5.73 0.12 -5.84
C ASN A 111 4.93 -0.52 -4.70
N VAL A 112 3.68 -0.10 -4.53
CA VAL A 112 2.77 -0.66 -3.54
C VAL A 112 1.51 -1.14 -4.25
N GLN A 113 1.10 -2.38 -3.96
CA GLN A 113 -0.14 -2.95 -4.49
C GLN A 113 -1.01 -3.39 -3.33
N ILE A 114 -2.28 -3.00 -3.37
CA ILE A 114 -3.25 -3.33 -2.33
C ILE A 114 -4.41 -4.08 -2.95
N ALA A 115 -4.65 -5.31 -2.48
CA ALA A 115 -5.82 -6.11 -2.81
C ALA A 115 -6.69 -6.30 -1.58
N ARG A 116 -8.00 -6.21 -1.78
CA ARG A 116 -9.00 -6.50 -0.75
C ARG A 116 -9.72 -7.79 -1.11
N GLU A 117 -10.04 -8.59 -0.10
CA GLU A 117 -10.95 -9.73 -0.24
C GLU A 117 -10.53 -10.78 -1.30
N LEU A 118 -9.23 -10.99 -1.48
CA LEU A 118 -8.69 -11.89 -2.50
C LEU A 118 -9.10 -11.54 -3.95
N ASP A 119 -9.50 -10.31 -4.19
CA ASP A 119 -9.79 -9.80 -5.53
C ASP A 119 -8.49 -9.51 -6.29
N PHE A 120 -7.87 -10.56 -6.78
CA PHE A 120 -6.60 -10.50 -7.50
C PHE A 120 -6.72 -9.81 -8.87
N ASP A 121 -7.92 -9.61 -9.38
CA ASP A 121 -8.16 -8.96 -10.66
C ASP A 121 -8.20 -7.42 -10.55
N HIS A 122 -8.31 -6.88 -9.32
CA HIS A 122 -8.49 -5.45 -9.07
C HIS A 122 -7.48 -4.88 -8.06
N TRP A 123 -6.20 -5.11 -8.30
CA TRP A 123 -5.14 -4.49 -7.52
C TRP A 123 -5.13 -2.97 -7.73
N LYS A 124 -5.10 -2.24 -6.62
CA LYS A 124 -4.84 -0.80 -6.66
C LYS A 124 -3.35 -0.58 -6.50
N CYS A 125 -2.77 0.10 -7.48
CA CYS A 125 -1.32 0.35 -7.54
C CYS A 125 -1.01 1.77 -7.11
N TYR A 126 0.10 1.90 -6.39
CA TYR A 126 0.63 3.15 -5.86
C TYR A 126 2.15 3.14 -5.97
N GLU A 127 2.74 4.33 -5.82
CA GLU A 127 4.19 4.54 -5.74
C GLU A 127 4.53 5.43 -4.54
N GLY A 128 5.81 5.46 -4.13
CA GLY A 128 6.28 6.21 -2.97
C GLY A 128 6.55 5.33 -1.75
N GLY A 129 6.47 4.01 -1.88
CA GLY A 129 6.70 3.06 -0.78
C GLY A 129 8.17 2.72 -0.49
N ALA A 130 9.17 3.34 -1.16
CA ALA A 130 10.57 2.95 -1.03
C ALA A 130 11.13 3.09 0.40
N ASP A 131 10.75 4.13 1.14
CA ASP A 131 11.15 4.30 2.53
C ASP A 131 10.53 3.25 3.44
N PHE A 132 9.29 2.90 3.15
CA PHE A 132 8.58 1.85 3.87
C PHE A 132 9.18 0.47 3.57
N TYR A 133 9.58 0.20 2.32
CA TYR A 133 10.31 -1.01 1.97
C TYR A 133 11.61 -1.15 2.80
N ARG A 134 12.43 -0.10 2.87
CA ARG A 134 13.66 -0.10 3.67
C ARG A 134 13.39 -0.29 5.16
N TRP A 135 12.32 0.30 5.67
CA TRP A 135 11.91 0.06 7.04
C TRP A 135 11.51 -1.40 7.26
N LEU A 136 10.72 -1.99 6.34
CA LEU A 136 10.34 -3.41 6.39
C LEU A 136 11.56 -4.33 6.33
N GLU A 137 12.55 -4.00 5.52
CA GLU A 137 13.81 -4.74 5.42
C GLU A 137 14.54 -4.77 6.78
N SER A 138 14.72 -3.62 7.41
CA SER A 138 15.31 -3.52 8.74
C SER A 138 14.47 -4.22 9.81
N TYR A 139 13.17 -4.10 9.72
CA TYR A 139 12.22 -4.71 10.65
C TYR A 139 12.21 -6.23 10.51
N SER A 140 12.25 -6.77 9.29
CA SER A 140 12.31 -8.19 9.02
C SER A 140 13.58 -8.86 9.59
N GLN A 141 14.71 -8.16 9.55
CA GLN A 141 15.95 -8.64 10.16
C GLN A 141 15.79 -8.78 11.69
N THR A 142 15.13 -7.83 12.33
CA THR A 142 14.81 -7.89 13.75
C THR A 142 13.89 -9.07 14.07
N LEU A 143 12.84 -9.25 13.26
CA LEU A 143 11.92 -10.38 13.41
C LEU A 143 12.60 -11.72 13.17
N SER A 144 13.46 -11.81 12.15
CA SER A 144 14.21 -13.04 11.86
C SER A 144 15.09 -13.48 13.04
N ALA A 145 15.72 -12.53 13.74
CA ALA A 145 16.51 -12.83 14.94
C ALA A 145 15.66 -13.33 16.11
N VAL A 146 14.40 -12.83 16.22
CA VAL A 146 13.47 -13.23 17.30
C VAL A 146 12.85 -14.61 17.03
N TYR A 147 12.48 -14.87 15.77
CA TYR A 147 11.71 -16.08 15.40
C TYR A 147 12.58 -17.21 14.85
N ASP A 148 13.91 -17.04 14.77
CA ASP A 148 14.85 -18.03 14.18
C ASP A 148 14.41 -18.55 12.81
N LEU A 149 14.02 -17.62 11.93
CA LEU A 149 13.43 -17.94 10.64
C LEU A 149 14.48 -18.48 9.67
N GLN A 150 14.16 -19.61 9.05
CA GLN A 150 14.94 -20.17 7.96
C GLN A 150 14.26 -19.84 6.62
N PRO A 151 15.02 -19.60 5.52
CA PRO A 151 14.44 -19.40 4.22
C PRO A 151 13.61 -20.62 3.78
N PHE A 152 12.47 -20.39 3.19
CA PHE A 152 11.71 -21.45 2.53
C PHE A 152 12.53 -21.94 1.33
N LYS A 153 12.76 -23.25 1.27
CA LYS A 153 13.44 -23.91 0.15
C LYS A 153 12.49 -24.27 -0.96
#